data_8932ceade5fda44005b0a80143115218
#
_entry.id   8932ceade5fda44005b0a80143115218
#
_cell.length_a   1.000
_cell.length_b   1.000
_cell.length_c   1.000
_cell.angle_alpha   90.00
_cell.angle_beta   90.00
_cell.angle_gamma   90.00
#
_symmetry.space_group_name_H-M   'P 1'
#
loop_
_entity.id
_entity.type
_entity.pdbx_description
1 polymer ?
#
loop_
_entity_poly.entity_id
_entity_poly.type
_entity_poly.pdbx_seq_one_letter_code
_entity_poly.pdbx_strand_id
1 'polypeptide(L)'
;MKDIFLIYDTSCFYEIVILNYFMAFTGCDVVMCSPDGKPVRTMEGYSVNADMALPDVDINQVRSFTVPGGNYTLVDTEEVRNVLHRLREKRVLMNGICAGVELLDRAGVLESVHSTHSDDSVEYANDDKVITARANAYVDFAIEVARELGLFQDEADLQETIDFWKYGKRM
;
A
#
# COMPACT_ATOMS: atom_id res chain seq x y z
N MET A 1 -0.24 15.43 6.31
CA MET A 1 -0.92 14.11 6.50
C MET A 1 0.07 13.04 6.06
N LYS A 2 0.03 11.90 6.70
CA LYS A 2 1.01 10.80 6.52
C LYS A 2 0.54 9.76 5.50
N ASP A 3 1.50 9.23 4.75
CA ASP A 3 1.32 8.05 3.91
C ASP A 3 2.03 6.88 4.59
N ILE A 4 1.26 5.91 5.07
CA ILE A 4 1.77 4.85 5.93
C ILE A 4 1.89 3.54 5.16
N PHE A 5 3.04 2.88 5.31
CA PHE A 5 3.24 1.50 4.90
C PHE A 5 3.28 0.60 6.13
N LEU A 6 2.38 -0.39 6.20
CA LEU A 6 2.48 -1.45 7.21
C LEU A 6 3.60 -2.39 6.81
N ILE A 7 4.63 -2.48 7.65
CA ILE A 7 5.73 -3.41 7.46
C ILE A 7 5.73 -4.47 8.58
N TYR A 8 6.08 -5.69 8.23
CA TYR A 8 6.13 -6.80 9.16
C TYR A 8 7.14 -7.85 8.68
N ASP A 9 7.53 -8.77 9.53
CA ASP A 9 8.42 -9.86 9.11
C ASP A 9 7.85 -10.58 7.90
N THR A 10 8.67 -10.78 6.89
CA THR A 10 8.32 -11.32 5.57
C THR A 10 7.59 -10.36 4.62
N SER A 11 7.39 -9.08 4.94
CA SER A 11 6.86 -8.12 3.96
C SER A 11 7.65 -8.17 2.65
N CYS A 12 6.93 -8.20 1.53
CA CYS A 12 7.52 -8.15 0.18
C CYS A 12 7.78 -6.70 -0.21
N PHE A 13 9.02 -6.24 -0.07
CA PHE A 13 9.38 -4.84 -0.33
C PHE A 13 9.40 -4.48 -1.81
N TYR A 14 9.73 -5.43 -2.70
CA TYR A 14 9.69 -5.17 -4.15
C TYR A 14 8.31 -4.69 -4.62
N GLU A 15 7.24 -5.10 -3.93
CA GLU A 15 5.87 -4.73 -4.27
C GLU A 15 5.55 -3.25 -4.00
N ILE A 16 6.29 -2.61 -3.09
CA ILE A 16 6.01 -1.24 -2.63
C ILE A 16 7.12 -0.23 -2.91
N VAL A 17 8.29 -0.68 -3.36
CA VAL A 17 9.48 0.19 -3.56
C VAL A 17 9.21 1.29 -4.58
N ILE A 18 8.52 0.99 -5.69
CA ILE A 18 8.23 1.99 -6.73
C ILE A 18 7.25 3.04 -6.19
N LEU A 19 6.20 2.60 -5.49
CA LEU A 19 5.27 3.53 -4.84
C LEU A 19 5.98 4.42 -3.82
N ASN A 20 6.81 3.83 -2.97
CA ASN A 20 7.59 4.60 -2.00
C ASN A 20 8.53 5.60 -2.70
N TYR A 21 9.15 5.20 -3.82
CA TYR A 21 9.97 6.12 -4.61
C TYR A 21 9.15 7.31 -5.13
N PHE A 22 7.97 7.09 -5.69
CA PHE A 22 7.10 8.18 -6.17
C PHE A 22 6.71 9.14 -5.03
N MET A 23 6.32 8.59 -3.89
CA MET A 23 5.95 9.37 -2.71
C MET A 23 7.13 10.20 -2.17
N ALA A 24 8.30 9.58 -2.03
CA ALA A 24 9.50 10.27 -1.54
C ALA A 24 9.97 11.37 -2.51
N PHE A 25 9.95 11.07 -3.80
CA PHE A 25 10.36 12.03 -4.85
C PHE A 25 9.43 13.25 -4.92
N THR A 26 8.14 13.08 -4.62
CA THR A 26 7.14 14.17 -4.61
C THR A 26 6.99 14.83 -3.23
N GLY A 27 7.83 14.47 -2.26
CA GLY A 27 7.86 15.11 -0.94
C GLY A 27 6.71 14.71 0.00
N CYS A 28 6.13 13.51 -0.17
CA CYS A 28 5.15 12.96 0.77
C CYS A 28 5.77 12.66 2.13
N ASP A 29 4.98 12.77 3.19
CA ASP A 29 5.34 12.37 4.56
C ASP A 29 5.14 10.86 4.73
N VAL A 30 6.13 10.07 4.25
CA VAL A 30 6.09 8.61 4.27
C VAL A 30 6.53 8.07 5.62
N VAL A 31 5.79 7.10 6.15
CA VAL A 31 6.03 6.47 7.45
C VAL A 31 5.99 4.95 7.32
N MET A 32 7.08 4.29 7.71
CA MET A 32 7.11 2.84 7.87
C MET A 32 6.59 2.48 9.26
N CYS A 33 5.49 1.74 9.31
CA CYS A 33 4.82 1.38 10.55
C CYS A 33 4.87 -0.14 10.75
N SER A 34 5.37 -0.62 11.88
CA SER A 34 5.27 -2.03 12.24
C SER A 34 4.30 -2.26 13.41
N PRO A 35 3.81 -3.48 13.65
CA PRO A 35 2.84 -3.72 14.71
C PRO A 35 3.29 -3.22 16.09
N ASP A 36 4.57 -3.33 16.41
CA ASP A 36 5.14 -3.00 17.73
C ASP A 36 6.27 -1.96 17.70
N GLY A 37 6.49 -1.32 16.54
CA GLY A 37 7.53 -0.31 16.36
C GLY A 37 8.96 -0.88 16.21
N LYS A 38 9.11 -2.21 16.19
CA LYS A 38 10.42 -2.83 16.04
C LYS A 38 10.83 -2.99 14.58
N PRO A 39 12.15 -3.12 14.33
CA PRO A 39 12.64 -3.48 13.00
C PRO A 39 12.09 -4.81 12.54
N VAL A 40 11.88 -4.93 11.23
CA VAL A 40 11.37 -6.15 10.58
C VAL A 40 12.38 -6.73 9.61
N ARG A 41 12.25 -8.02 9.32
CA ARG A 41 13.01 -8.72 8.30
C ARG A 41 12.12 -8.99 7.09
N THR A 42 12.45 -8.37 5.94
CA THR A 42 11.64 -8.52 4.71
C THR A 42 11.84 -9.90 4.06
N MET A 43 10.97 -10.25 3.12
CA MET A 43 11.09 -11.49 2.34
C MET A 43 12.41 -11.53 1.55
N GLU A 44 12.86 -10.39 1.06
CA GLU A 44 14.13 -10.25 0.33
C GLU A 44 15.36 -10.31 1.25
N GLY A 45 15.15 -10.31 2.56
CA GLY A 45 16.23 -10.41 3.55
C GLY A 45 16.77 -9.07 4.04
N TYR A 46 16.13 -7.95 3.74
CA TYR A 46 16.50 -6.65 4.29
C TYR A 46 16.04 -6.51 5.75
N SER A 47 16.82 -5.80 6.54
CA SER A 47 16.37 -5.32 7.85
C SER A 47 15.90 -3.89 7.69
N VAL A 48 14.65 -3.61 8.04
CA VAL A 48 14.02 -2.30 7.91
C VAL A 48 13.58 -1.82 9.28
N ASN A 49 13.98 -0.60 9.65
CA ASN A 49 13.50 0.03 10.87
C ASN A 49 12.09 0.57 10.66
N ALA A 50 11.23 0.40 11.66
CA ALA A 50 9.97 1.11 11.70
C ALA A 50 10.18 2.53 12.26
N ASP A 51 9.42 3.48 11.72
CA ASP A 51 9.38 4.86 12.22
C ASP A 51 8.42 4.98 13.41
N MET A 52 7.40 4.11 13.48
CA MET A 52 6.43 4.08 14.58
C MET A 52 5.77 2.71 14.73
N ALA A 53 5.15 2.50 15.88
CA ALA A 53 4.27 1.37 16.14
C ALA A 53 2.83 1.64 15.65
N LEU A 54 2.11 0.60 15.23
CA LEU A 54 0.74 0.72 14.76
C LEU A 54 -0.22 1.34 15.80
N PRO A 55 -0.13 1.04 17.12
CA PRO A 55 -0.96 1.67 18.12
C PRO A 55 -0.77 3.19 18.25
N ASP A 56 0.38 3.72 17.81
CA ASP A 56 0.72 5.15 17.89
C ASP A 56 0.22 5.95 16.68
N VAL A 57 -0.42 5.29 15.71
CA VAL A 57 -0.95 5.95 14.51
C VAL A 57 -2.15 6.82 14.86
N ASP A 58 -2.03 8.13 14.68
CA ASP A 58 -3.20 9.02 14.70
C ASP A 58 -3.96 8.91 13.36
N ILE A 59 -5.06 8.17 13.39
CA ILE A 59 -5.92 7.91 12.23
C ILE A 59 -6.37 9.20 11.51
N ASN A 60 -6.53 10.31 12.24
CA ASN A 60 -6.95 11.57 11.64
C ASN A 60 -5.84 12.27 10.85
N GLN A 61 -4.60 11.80 10.97
CA GLN A 61 -3.44 12.31 10.25
C GLN A 61 -3.01 11.42 9.08
N VAL A 62 -3.76 10.35 8.79
CA VAL A 62 -3.44 9.42 7.70
C VAL A 62 -4.14 9.84 6.41
N ARG A 63 -3.37 9.96 5.32
CA ARG A 63 -3.86 10.20 3.95
C ARG A 63 -4.04 8.90 3.19
N SER A 64 -3.03 8.02 3.25
CA SER A 64 -3.08 6.68 2.67
C SER A 64 -2.45 5.63 3.58
N PHE A 65 -2.90 4.40 3.45
CA PHE A 65 -2.38 3.26 4.21
C PHE A 65 -2.17 2.07 3.27
N THR A 66 -0.93 1.59 3.17
CA THR A 66 -0.52 0.56 2.22
C THR A 66 -0.10 -0.71 2.95
N VAL A 67 -0.66 -1.85 2.52
CA VAL A 67 -0.38 -3.18 3.04
C VAL A 67 0.29 -4.03 1.97
N PRO A 68 1.60 -4.33 2.07
CA PRO A 68 2.30 -5.21 1.14
C PRO A 68 1.94 -6.68 1.37
N GLY A 69 2.35 -7.53 0.44
CA GLY A 69 2.33 -8.97 0.61
C GLY A 69 3.35 -9.47 1.62
N GLY A 70 3.37 -10.78 1.77
CA GLY A 70 4.18 -11.52 2.75
C GLY A 70 3.33 -12.54 3.50
N ASN A 71 3.82 -13.08 4.59
CA ASN A 71 3.02 -13.93 5.47
C ASN A 71 2.12 -13.08 6.38
N TYR A 72 1.00 -12.61 5.84
CA TYR A 72 0.07 -11.73 6.55
C TYR A 72 -0.48 -12.34 7.86
N THR A 73 -0.44 -13.66 8.02
CA THR A 73 -0.92 -14.32 9.25
C THR A 73 -0.11 -13.92 10.49
N LEU A 74 1.12 -13.42 10.30
CA LEU A 74 1.96 -12.90 11.39
C LEU A 74 1.42 -11.59 11.99
N VAL A 75 0.59 -10.87 11.23
CA VAL A 75 0.03 -9.58 11.63
C VAL A 75 -1.49 -9.55 11.61
N ASP A 76 -2.15 -10.65 11.28
CA ASP A 76 -3.60 -10.78 11.29
C ASP A 76 -4.13 -10.90 12.72
N THR A 77 -4.03 -9.83 13.47
CA THR A 77 -4.53 -9.71 14.85
C THR A 77 -5.79 -8.85 14.89
N GLU A 78 -6.58 -8.99 15.94
CA GLU A 78 -7.76 -8.15 16.15
C GLU A 78 -7.40 -6.65 16.19
N GLU A 79 -6.28 -6.31 16.82
CA GLU A 79 -5.77 -4.94 16.90
C GLU A 79 -5.49 -4.36 15.50
N VAL A 80 -4.76 -5.10 14.65
CA VAL A 80 -4.45 -4.67 13.28
C VAL A 80 -5.73 -4.52 12.47
N ARG A 81 -6.63 -5.50 12.51
CA ARG A 81 -7.92 -5.43 11.80
C ARG A 81 -8.75 -4.24 12.23
N ASN A 82 -8.81 -3.95 13.54
CA ASN A 82 -9.55 -2.80 14.06
C ASN A 82 -8.97 -1.46 13.56
N VAL A 83 -7.64 -1.32 13.47
CA VAL A 83 -7.01 -0.12 12.91
C VAL A 83 -7.38 0.03 11.44
N LEU A 84 -7.25 -1.03 10.63
CA LEU A 84 -7.58 -1.01 9.21
C LEU A 84 -9.07 -0.66 8.98
N HIS A 85 -9.97 -1.26 9.76
CA HIS A 85 -11.40 -0.97 9.69
C HIS A 85 -11.70 0.51 10.00
N ARG A 86 -11.12 1.06 11.06
CA ARG A 86 -11.27 2.48 11.43
C ARG A 86 -10.71 3.44 10.37
N LEU A 87 -9.59 3.09 9.73
CA LEU A 87 -9.04 3.86 8.61
C LEU A 87 -10.03 3.86 7.43
N ARG A 88 -10.64 2.71 7.13
CA ARG A 88 -11.68 2.58 6.09
C ARG A 88 -12.91 3.45 6.40
N GLU A 89 -13.41 3.43 7.64
CA GLU A 89 -14.51 4.29 8.09
C GLU A 89 -14.21 5.79 7.91
N LYS A 90 -12.95 6.19 8.08
CA LYS A 90 -12.46 7.56 7.85
C LYS A 90 -12.22 7.90 6.39
N ARG A 91 -12.51 6.99 5.46
CA ARG A 91 -12.31 7.19 4.02
C ARG A 91 -10.84 7.47 3.65
N VAL A 92 -9.90 6.95 4.43
CA VAL A 92 -8.49 6.92 4.07
C VAL A 92 -8.31 6.09 2.80
N LEU A 93 -7.40 6.47 1.93
CA LEU A 93 -7.04 5.66 0.76
C LEU A 93 -6.34 4.38 1.24
N MET A 94 -7.00 3.24 1.07
CA MET A 94 -6.50 1.93 1.49
C MET A 94 -5.91 1.18 0.31
N ASN A 95 -4.66 0.75 0.43
CA ASN A 95 -3.96 0.09 -0.66
C ASN A 95 -3.48 -1.29 -0.21
N GLY A 96 -3.77 -2.32 -0.98
CA GLY A 96 -3.32 -3.68 -0.71
C GLY A 96 -2.73 -4.35 -1.94
N ILE A 97 -1.63 -5.06 -1.78
CA ILE A 97 -1.02 -5.82 -2.87
C ILE A 97 -0.70 -7.24 -2.44
N CYS A 98 -0.86 -8.20 -3.36
CA CYS A 98 -0.57 -9.61 -3.11
C CYS A 98 -1.35 -10.13 -1.86
N ALA A 99 -0.67 -10.76 -0.91
CA ALA A 99 -1.28 -11.24 0.33
C ALA A 99 -1.75 -10.13 1.27
N GLY A 100 -1.34 -8.87 1.06
CA GLY A 100 -1.89 -7.72 1.77
C GLY A 100 -3.37 -7.49 1.51
N VAL A 101 -3.87 -7.92 0.35
CA VAL A 101 -5.31 -7.87 0.00
C VAL A 101 -6.13 -8.76 0.93
N GLU A 102 -5.61 -9.93 1.30
CA GLU A 102 -6.27 -10.85 2.25
C GLU A 102 -6.41 -10.21 3.64
N LEU A 103 -5.41 -9.47 4.09
CA LEU A 103 -5.49 -8.77 5.37
C LEU A 103 -6.54 -7.65 5.34
N LEU A 104 -6.66 -6.92 4.22
CA LEU A 104 -7.70 -5.91 4.02
C LEU A 104 -9.10 -6.56 4.01
N ASP A 105 -9.28 -7.70 3.36
CA ASP A 105 -10.54 -8.44 3.35
C ASP A 105 -10.95 -8.85 4.76
N ARG A 106 -10.04 -9.46 5.51
CA ARG A 106 -10.26 -9.90 6.90
C ARG A 106 -10.57 -8.75 7.86
N ALA A 107 -10.15 -7.54 7.53
CA ALA A 107 -10.48 -6.32 8.27
C ALA A 107 -11.81 -5.69 7.84
N GLY A 108 -12.54 -6.28 6.87
CA GLY A 108 -13.80 -5.74 6.34
C GLY A 108 -13.61 -4.53 5.41
N VAL A 109 -12.38 -4.24 4.98
CA VAL A 109 -12.09 -3.08 4.10
C VAL A 109 -12.66 -3.29 2.70
N LEU A 110 -12.76 -4.55 2.25
CA LEU A 110 -13.21 -4.91 0.90
C LEU A 110 -14.72 -5.12 0.77
N GLU A 111 -15.48 -4.92 1.84
CA GLU A 111 -16.95 -5.06 1.79
C GLU A 111 -17.56 -4.12 0.74
N SER A 112 -18.26 -4.70 -0.24
CA SER A 112 -18.91 -3.99 -1.35
C SER A 112 -17.93 -3.21 -2.28
N VAL A 113 -16.66 -3.60 -2.30
CA VAL A 113 -15.61 -3.01 -3.15
C VAL A 113 -15.24 -4.00 -4.25
N HIS A 114 -15.13 -3.51 -5.49
CA HIS A 114 -14.52 -4.28 -6.57
C HIS A 114 -13.01 -4.35 -6.35
N SER A 115 -12.47 -5.56 -6.27
CA SER A 115 -11.07 -5.79 -5.88
C SER A 115 -10.48 -7.02 -6.57
N THR A 116 -9.18 -7.18 -6.54
CA THR A 116 -8.50 -8.40 -6.99
C THR A 116 -8.83 -9.65 -6.15
N HIS A 117 -9.45 -9.46 -4.99
CA HIS A 117 -10.01 -10.56 -4.17
C HIS A 117 -11.35 -11.03 -4.72
N SER A 118 -12.20 -10.11 -5.16
CA SER A 118 -13.55 -10.42 -5.68
C SER A 118 -13.58 -10.76 -7.17
N ASP A 119 -12.53 -10.43 -7.93
CA ASP A 119 -12.43 -10.66 -9.37
C ASP A 119 -11.04 -11.19 -9.76
N ASP A 120 -11.00 -12.49 -10.10
CA ASP A 120 -9.77 -13.16 -10.52
C ASP A 120 -9.27 -12.76 -11.91
N SER A 121 -10.07 -12.06 -12.69
CA SER A 121 -9.73 -11.65 -14.06
C SER A 121 -8.92 -10.37 -14.14
N VAL A 122 -8.85 -9.59 -13.04
CA VAL A 122 -8.15 -8.30 -13.01
C VAL A 122 -6.79 -8.40 -12.33
N GLU A 123 -5.80 -7.68 -12.87
CA GLU A 123 -4.46 -7.57 -12.28
C GLU A 123 -4.41 -6.52 -11.16
N TYR A 124 -5.22 -5.49 -11.26
CA TYR A 124 -5.45 -4.48 -10.24
C TYR A 124 -6.87 -3.92 -10.33
N ALA A 125 -7.34 -3.32 -9.24
CA ALA A 125 -8.63 -2.64 -9.17
C ALA A 125 -8.49 -1.37 -8.32
N ASN A 126 -9.24 -0.34 -8.68
CA ASN A 126 -9.37 0.92 -7.93
C ASN A 126 -10.85 1.24 -7.81
N ASP A 127 -11.40 1.08 -6.62
CA ASP A 127 -12.81 1.30 -6.35
C ASP A 127 -13.00 1.85 -4.92
N ASP A 128 -13.81 2.87 -4.79
CA ASP A 128 -14.26 3.46 -3.53
C ASP A 128 -13.13 3.75 -2.52
N LYS A 129 -12.00 4.37 -2.95
CA LYS A 129 -10.84 4.63 -2.10
C LYS A 129 -10.11 3.36 -1.62
N VAL A 130 -10.25 2.28 -2.35
CA VAL A 130 -9.47 1.06 -2.13
C VAL A 130 -8.79 0.66 -3.43
N ILE A 131 -7.47 0.49 -3.38
CA ILE A 131 -6.67 -0.01 -4.50
C ILE A 131 -6.10 -1.36 -4.13
N THR A 132 -6.38 -2.35 -4.96
CA THR A 132 -5.84 -3.71 -4.79
C THR A 132 -5.09 -4.15 -6.02
N ALA A 133 -4.04 -4.96 -5.86
CA ALA A 133 -3.27 -5.49 -6.98
C ALA A 133 -2.72 -6.88 -6.70
N ARG A 134 -2.45 -7.64 -7.78
CA ARG A 134 -1.66 -8.87 -7.73
C ARG A 134 -0.18 -8.54 -7.61
N ALA A 135 0.60 -9.46 -7.08
CA ALA A 135 2.03 -9.29 -6.83
C ALA A 135 2.83 -8.83 -8.07
N ASN A 136 2.48 -9.36 -9.25
CA ASN A 136 3.14 -9.04 -10.51
C ASN A 136 2.72 -7.67 -11.09
N ALA A 137 1.64 -7.08 -10.61
CA ALA A 137 1.14 -5.77 -11.04
C ALA A 137 1.66 -4.61 -10.16
N TYR A 138 2.81 -4.76 -9.50
CA TYR A 138 3.36 -3.77 -8.57
C TYR A 138 3.68 -2.42 -9.21
N VAL A 139 3.98 -2.37 -10.50
CA VAL A 139 4.15 -1.11 -11.24
C VAL A 139 2.82 -0.41 -11.45
N ASP A 140 1.79 -1.15 -11.91
CA ASP A 140 0.44 -0.62 -12.08
C ASP A 140 -0.13 -0.14 -10.73
N PHE A 141 0.08 -0.92 -9.68
CA PHE A 141 -0.29 -0.56 -8.31
C PHE A 141 0.32 0.78 -7.88
N ALA A 142 1.64 0.94 -8.08
CA ALA A 142 2.33 2.18 -7.73
C ALA A 142 1.78 3.39 -8.51
N ILE A 143 1.53 3.23 -9.80
CA ILE A 143 0.97 4.28 -10.67
C ILE A 143 -0.45 4.65 -10.24
N GLU A 144 -1.32 3.67 -9.99
CA GLU A 144 -2.70 3.92 -9.59
C GLU A 144 -2.79 4.61 -8.22
N VAL A 145 -1.99 4.19 -7.23
CA VAL A 145 -1.94 4.87 -5.92
C VAL A 145 -1.41 6.30 -6.07
N ALA A 146 -0.32 6.50 -6.83
CA ALA A 146 0.23 7.83 -7.07
C ALA A 146 -0.76 8.74 -7.79
N ARG A 147 -1.53 8.22 -8.74
CA ARG A 147 -2.59 8.92 -9.46
C ARG A 147 -3.71 9.34 -8.51
N GLU A 148 -4.20 8.44 -7.67
CA GLU A 148 -5.26 8.72 -6.69
C GLU A 148 -4.82 9.76 -5.65
N LEU A 149 -3.53 9.81 -5.33
CA LEU A 149 -2.92 10.80 -4.46
C LEU A 149 -2.59 12.13 -5.14
N GLY A 150 -2.77 12.23 -6.47
CA GLY A 150 -2.47 13.43 -7.24
C GLY A 150 -0.99 13.79 -7.28
N LEU A 151 -0.10 12.79 -7.39
CA LEU A 151 1.36 13.01 -7.36
C LEU A 151 1.94 13.40 -8.73
N PHE A 152 1.18 13.25 -9.82
CA PHE A 152 1.59 13.66 -11.16
C PHE A 152 1.21 15.12 -11.40
N GLN A 153 2.09 15.86 -12.09
CA GLN A 153 1.87 17.27 -12.40
C GLN A 153 0.72 17.44 -13.41
N ASP A 154 0.68 16.57 -14.40
CA ASP A 154 -0.32 16.55 -15.47
C ASP A 154 -0.36 15.17 -16.16
N GLU A 155 -1.18 15.05 -17.20
CA GLU A 155 -1.33 13.80 -17.97
C GLU A 155 -0.06 13.43 -18.74
N ALA A 156 0.78 14.41 -19.13
CA ALA A 156 2.04 14.14 -19.80
C ALA A 156 3.05 13.47 -18.84
N ASP A 157 3.17 13.98 -17.62
CA ASP A 157 4.01 13.41 -16.55
C ASP A 157 3.55 11.98 -16.20
N LEU A 158 2.25 11.75 -16.09
CA LEU A 158 1.69 10.40 -15.92
C LEU A 158 2.08 9.48 -17.08
N GLN A 159 1.94 9.94 -18.32
CA GLN A 159 2.26 9.11 -19.50
C GLN A 159 3.76 8.80 -19.59
N GLU A 160 4.64 9.78 -19.28
CA GLU A 160 6.08 9.56 -19.22
C GLU A 160 6.44 8.54 -18.13
N THR A 161 5.80 8.62 -16.97
CA THR A 161 5.98 7.64 -15.88
C THR A 161 5.55 6.23 -16.31
N ILE A 162 4.39 6.09 -16.96
CA ILE A 162 3.92 4.81 -17.52
C ILE A 162 4.93 4.27 -18.55
N ASP A 163 5.36 5.11 -19.47
CA ASP A 163 6.28 4.74 -20.54
C ASP A 163 7.62 4.24 -19.97
N PHE A 164 8.15 4.92 -18.97
CA PHE A 164 9.40 4.53 -18.34
C PHE A 164 9.26 3.25 -17.50
N TRP A 165 8.36 3.24 -16.53
CA TRP A 165 8.28 2.16 -15.54
C TRP A 165 7.61 0.89 -16.06
N LYS A 166 6.60 1.03 -16.92
CA LYS A 166 5.84 -0.11 -17.42
C LYS A 166 6.38 -0.64 -18.76
N TYR A 167 6.82 0.25 -19.65
CA TYR A 167 7.23 -0.13 -21.01
C TYR A 167 8.74 0.00 -21.23
N GLY A 168 9.53 0.44 -20.25
CA GLY A 168 10.98 0.55 -20.34
C GLY A 168 11.45 1.53 -21.43
N LYS A 169 10.62 2.50 -21.80
CA LYS A 169 11.02 3.53 -22.76
C LYS A 169 12.05 4.46 -22.11
N ARG A 170 13.04 4.87 -22.91
CA ARG A 170 14.02 5.89 -22.46
C ARG A 170 13.39 7.26 -22.64
N MET A 171 13.50 8.07 -21.59
CA MET A 171 13.19 9.50 -21.66
C MET A 171 14.30 10.25 -22.39
#